data_d6e3aaecbe26d9df7ba5b4c6a02dce79
#
_entry.id   d6e3aaecbe26d9df7ba5b4c6a02dce79
#
_cell.length_a   1.000
_cell.length_b   1.000
_cell.length_c   1.000
_cell.angle_alpha   90.00
_cell.angle_beta   90.00
_cell.angle_gamma   90.00
#
_symmetry.space_group_name_H-M   'P 1'
#
loop_
_entity.id
_entity.type
_entity.pdbx_description
1 polymer ?
#
loop_
_entity_poly.entity_id
_entity_poly.type
_entity_poly.pdbx_seq_one_letter_code
_entity_poly.pdbx_strand_id
1 'polypeptide(L)'
;MQLAVHANDYPKVADICTRAIMHYPEQLPYYFYLGFSYYQLERQDKALDVFRKGVRQIKPDTDHGIVADMYSIMGDLYYSNGLKDSAFIAYDSCLVYNPENVGCLNNYAYYLSLEKKDLDKAEEMSHRTIVAEPGNKTYIDTYAWILFIKGKYAEAKLYMDRVLVGDIGKDEEVSGGVLEHAGDIYAQCGDMEGALKYWKMAQEKGGDVSRLLKKKIQMKKYIEE
;
A
#
# COMPACT_ATOMS: atom_id res chain seq x y z
N MET A 1 -25.92 9.18 -7.05
CA MET A 1 -24.62 8.84 -6.46
C MET A 1 -24.18 7.43 -6.85
N GLN A 2 -24.94 6.39 -6.52
CA GLN A 2 -24.55 4.98 -6.81
C GLN A 2 -24.13 4.74 -8.27
N LEU A 3 -24.89 5.20 -9.26
CA LEU A 3 -24.53 5.06 -10.69
C LEU A 3 -23.18 5.74 -11.03
N ALA A 4 -22.89 6.90 -10.44
CA ALA A 4 -21.64 7.60 -10.69
C ALA A 4 -20.45 6.88 -10.02
N VAL A 5 -20.66 6.29 -8.83
CA VAL A 5 -19.66 5.44 -8.16
C VAL A 5 -19.35 4.19 -8.98
N HIS A 6 -20.37 3.49 -9.47
CA HIS A 6 -20.19 2.31 -10.33
C HIS A 6 -19.49 2.63 -11.67
N ALA A 7 -19.69 3.86 -12.17
CA ALA A 7 -19.04 4.31 -13.41
C ALA A 7 -17.64 4.92 -13.17
N ASN A 8 -17.14 4.95 -11.93
CA ASN A 8 -15.91 5.63 -11.53
C ASN A 8 -15.85 7.10 -11.95
N ASP A 9 -17.02 7.78 -12.04
CA ASP A 9 -17.13 9.21 -12.37
C ASP A 9 -16.86 10.04 -11.13
N TYR A 10 -15.59 10.04 -10.68
CA TYR A 10 -15.17 10.71 -9.45
C TYR A 10 -15.45 12.23 -9.43
N PRO A 11 -15.31 12.99 -10.54
CA PRO A 11 -15.71 14.40 -10.56
C PRO A 11 -17.19 14.58 -10.23
N LYS A 12 -18.07 13.74 -10.78
CA LYS A 12 -19.51 13.80 -10.52
C LYS A 12 -19.86 13.34 -9.12
N VAL A 13 -19.20 12.30 -8.60
CA VAL A 13 -19.36 11.88 -7.19
C VAL A 13 -18.99 13.02 -6.25
N ALA A 14 -17.86 13.70 -6.50
CA ALA A 14 -17.42 14.84 -5.70
C ALA A 14 -18.41 16.00 -5.69
N ASP A 15 -19.00 16.36 -6.84
CA ASP A 15 -20.02 17.39 -6.93
C ASP A 15 -21.29 17.03 -6.13
N ILE A 16 -21.78 15.79 -6.32
CA ILE A 16 -22.98 15.29 -5.61
C ILE A 16 -22.72 15.31 -4.09
N CYS A 17 -21.58 14.77 -3.63
CA CYS A 17 -21.29 14.69 -2.20
C CYS A 17 -21.05 16.07 -1.57
N THR A 18 -20.42 17.00 -2.30
CA THR A 18 -20.26 18.38 -1.82
C THR A 18 -21.61 19.04 -1.55
N ARG A 19 -22.57 18.89 -2.45
CA ARG A 19 -23.94 19.41 -2.27
C ARG A 19 -24.69 18.67 -1.17
N ALA A 20 -24.51 17.36 -1.07
CA ALA A 20 -25.18 16.55 -0.04
C ALA A 20 -24.72 16.95 1.37
N ILE A 21 -23.43 17.21 1.60
CA ILE A 21 -22.88 17.65 2.89
C ILE A 21 -23.49 18.99 3.34
N MET A 22 -23.84 19.91 2.43
CA MET A 22 -24.49 21.15 2.79
C MET A 22 -25.89 20.96 3.41
N HIS A 23 -26.58 19.88 3.04
CA HIS A 23 -27.93 19.56 3.55
C HIS A 23 -27.90 18.52 4.67
N TYR A 24 -26.89 17.66 4.68
CA TYR A 24 -26.77 16.51 5.60
C TYR A 24 -25.34 16.45 6.16
N PRO A 25 -24.90 17.46 6.93
CA PRO A 25 -23.51 17.58 7.39
C PRO A 25 -23.07 16.48 8.38
N GLU A 26 -24.02 15.77 8.98
CA GLU A 26 -23.75 14.68 9.93
C GLU A 26 -23.61 13.30 9.27
N GLN A 27 -23.83 13.19 7.95
CA GLN A 27 -23.83 11.92 7.24
C GLN A 27 -22.43 11.57 6.75
N LEU A 28 -21.74 10.70 7.50
CA LEU A 28 -20.37 10.25 7.21
C LEU A 28 -20.16 9.71 5.80
N PRO A 29 -21.06 8.92 5.18
CA PRO A 29 -20.84 8.39 3.85
C PRO A 29 -20.54 9.45 2.79
N TYR A 30 -21.10 10.64 2.89
CA TYR A 30 -20.80 11.72 1.93
C TYR A 30 -19.35 12.22 2.05
N TYR A 31 -18.80 12.27 3.26
CA TYR A 31 -17.40 12.62 3.46
C TYR A 31 -16.47 11.51 2.93
N PHE A 32 -16.84 10.26 3.16
CA PHE A 32 -16.10 9.12 2.61
C PHE A 32 -16.02 9.20 1.08
N TYR A 33 -17.16 9.24 0.39
CA TYR A 33 -17.18 9.27 -1.07
C TYR A 33 -16.56 10.54 -1.66
N LEU A 34 -16.68 11.69 -1.00
CA LEU A 34 -16.02 12.92 -1.42
C LEU A 34 -14.49 12.82 -1.27
N GLY A 35 -14.02 12.38 -0.11
CA GLY A 35 -12.60 12.20 0.15
C GLY A 35 -11.98 11.16 -0.76
N PHE A 36 -12.66 10.02 -0.96
CA PHE A 36 -12.24 8.97 -1.88
C PHE A 36 -12.19 9.48 -3.33
N SER A 37 -13.18 10.28 -3.76
CA SER A 37 -13.16 10.89 -5.09
C SER A 37 -11.96 11.82 -5.26
N TYR A 38 -11.63 12.63 -4.27
CA TYR A 38 -10.45 13.48 -4.32
C TYR A 38 -9.16 12.66 -4.31
N TYR A 39 -9.11 11.57 -3.57
CA TYR A 39 -7.98 10.64 -3.57
C TYR A 39 -7.74 10.06 -4.97
N GLN A 40 -8.79 9.54 -5.62
CA GLN A 40 -8.72 9.00 -6.98
C GLN A 40 -8.38 10.06 -8.04
N LEU A 41 -8.69 11.32 -7.79
CA LEU A 41 -8.34 12.46 -8.64
C LEU A 41 -6.95 13.05 -8.30
N GLU A 42 -6.16 12.36 -7.49
CA GLU A 42 -4.82 12.78 -7.04
C GLU A 42 -4.80 14.15 -6.30
N ARG A 43 -5.96 14.57 -5.75
CA ARG A 43 -6.11 15.79 -4.97
C ARG A 43 -5.92 15.51 -3.48
N GLN A 44 -4.72 15.09 -3.11
CA GLN A 44 -4.40 14.54 -1.79
C GLN A 44 -4.76 15.48 -0.63
N ASP A 45 -4.42 16.77 -0.71
CA ASP A 45 -4.73 17.75 0.34
C ASP A 45 -6.23 17.88 0.58
N LYS A 46 -7.03 17.90 -0.52
CA LYS A 46 -8.48 17.97 -0.42
C LYS A 46 -9.08 16.69 0.16
N ALA A 47 -8.56 15.53 -0.24
CA ALA A 47 -8.99 14.27 0.31
C ALA A 47 -8.77 14.22 1.83
N LEU A 48 -7.57 14.60 2.28
CA LEU A 48 -7.22 14.61 3.70
C LEU A 48 -8.07 15.61 4.51
N ASP A 49 -8.31 16.82 3.98
CA ASP A 49 -9.18 17.81 4.64
C ASP A 49 -10.62 17.28 4.80
N VAL A 50 -11.17 16.65 3.77
CA VAL A 50 -12.49 16.04 3.79
C VAL A 50 -12.56 14.89 4.79
N PHE A 51 -11.59 13.99 4.79
CA PHE A 51 -11.55 12.88 5.75
C PHE A 51 -11.43 13.38 7.19
N ARG A 52 -10.58 14.38 7.47
CA ARG A 52 -10.49 15.03 8.80
C ARG A 52 -11.82 15.64 9.27
N LYS A 53 -12.63 16.17 8.36
CA LYS A 53 -13.98 16.66 8.67
C LYS A 53 -14.95 15.50 8.91
N GLY A 54 -14.83 14.45 8.09
CA GLY A 54 -15.67 13.27 8.18
C GLY A 54 -15.49 12.51 9.50
N VAL A 55 -14.26 12.28 9.95
CA VAL A 55 -14.02 11.55 11.22
C VAL A 55 -14.62 12.25 12.44
N ARG A 56 -14.91 13.56 12.37
CA ARG A 56 -15.62 14.27 13.43
C ARG A 56 -17.13 13.98 13.46
N GLN A 57 -17.65 13.30 12.43
CA GLN A 57 -19.05 12.89 12.32
C GLN A 57 -19.27 11.43 12.77
N ILE A 58 -18.23 10.73 13.23
CA ILE A 58 -18.33 9.36 13.73
C ILE A 58 -19.23 9.33 14.96
N LYS A 59 -20.20 8.42 14.95
CA LYS A 59 -21.14 8.14 16.02
C LYS A 59 -21.09 6.67 16.38
N PRO A 60 -21.65 6.25 17.54
CA PRO A 60 -21.63 4.85 17.96
C PRO A 60 -22.29 3.87 16.97
N ASP A 61 -23.23 4.34 16.16
CA ASP A 61 -23.98 3.58 15.15
C ASP A 61 -23.42 3.73 13.73
N THR A 62 -22.26 4.38 13.58
CA THR A 62 -21.61 4.56 12.27
C THR A 62 -21.08 3.22 11.75
N ASP A 63 -21.18 3.02 10.43
CA ASP A 63 -20.60 1.85 9.76
C ASP A 63 -19.08 1.79 9.96
N HIS A 64 -18.64 0.78 10.68
CA HIS A 64 -17.23 0.57 11.01
C HIS A 64 -16.36 0.31 9.77
N GLY A 65 -16.91 -0.29 8.71
CA GLY A 65 -16.19 -0.51 7.46
C GLY A 65 -15.80 0.80 6.81
N ILE A 66 -16.76 1.73 6.67
CA ILE A 66 -16.49 3.07 6.11
C ILE A 66 -15.47 3.82 6.96
N VAL A 67 -15.58 3.75 8.29
CA VAL A 67 -14.62 4.42 9.19
C VAL A 67 -13.22 3.84 9.02
N ALA A 68 -13.10 2.51 8.97
CA ALA A 68 -11.83 1.84 8.77
C ALA A 68 -11.17 2.23 7.44
N ASP A 69 -11.95 2.23 6.35
CA ASP A 69 -11.43 2.61 5.03
C ASP A 69 -10.99 4.07 4.98
N MET A 70 -11.72 4.98 5.64
CA MET A 70 -11.29 6.38 5.78
C MET A 70 -9.94 6.48 6.48
N TYR A 71 -9.75 5.81 7.61
CA TYR A 71 -8.50 5.83 8.34
C TYR A 71 -7.36 5.16 7.57
N SER A 72 -7.63 4.09 6.81
CA SER A 72 -6.63 3.45 5.95
C SER A 72 -6.10 4.43 4.91
N ILE A 73 -6.99 5.09 4.15
CA ILE A 73 -6.60 6.09 3.15
C ILE A 73 -5.90 7.30 3.79
N MET A 74 -6.36 7.75 4.97
CA MET A 74 -5.67 8.80 5.72
C MET A 74 -4.24 8.40 6.09
N GLY A 75 -4.03 7.13 6.45
CA GLY A 75 -2.71 6.57 6.70
C GLY A 75 -1.78 6.72 5.48
N ASP A 76 -2.24 6.29 4.31
CA ASP A 76 -1.52 6.42 3.05
C ASP A 76 -1.18 7.88 2.73
N LEU A 77 -2.17 8.78 2.89
CA LEU A 77 -2.01 10.21 2.64
C LEU A 77 -1.04 10.87 3.63
N TYR A 78 -1.09 10.52 4.91
CA TYR A 78 -0.14 11.03 5.90
C TYR A 78 1.28 10.54 5.60
N TYR A 79 1.44 9.26 5.25
CA TYR A 79 2.76 8.72 4.96
C TYR A 79 3.37 9.37 3.71
N SER A 80 2.60 9.51 2.63
CA SER A 80 3.06 10.19 1.41
C SER A 80 3.44 11.66 1.62
N ASN A 81 2.81 12.33 2.61
CA ASN A 81 3.16 13.69 3.04
C ASN A 81 4.31 13.75 4.06
N GLY A 82 4.98 12.63 4.37
CA GLY A 82 6.08 12.57 5.32
C GLY A 82 5.66 12.61 6.80
N LEU A 83 4.36 12.57 7.09
CA LEU A 83 3.79 12.62 8.45
C LEU A 83 3.65 11.21 9.03
N LYS A 84 4.79 10.52 9.18
CA LYS A 84 4.86 9.08 9.50
C LYS A 84 4.13 8.70 10.79
N ASP A 85 4.29 9.46 11.86
CA ASP A 85 3.62 9.17 13.14
C ASP A 85 2.09 9.31 13.00
N SER A 86 1.61 10.31 12.27
CA SER A 86 0.19 10.46 11.99
C SER A 86 -0.35 9.31 11.11
N ALA A 87 0.47 8.81 10.18
CA ALA A 87 0.12 7.66 9.36
C ALA A 87 -0.09 6.41 10.21
N PHE A 88 0.84 6.12 11.12
CA PHE A 88 0.73 4.95 12.00
C PHE A 88 -0.45 5.04 12.96
N ILE A 89 -0.75 6.23 13.51
CA ILE A 89 -1.97 6.45 14.32
C ILE A 89 -3.24 6.22 13.49
N ALA A 90 -3.26 6.63 12.21
CA ALA A 90 -4.40 6.40 11.35
C ALA A 90 -4.58 4.90 11.03
N TYR A 91 -3.51 4.16 10.76
CA TYR A 91 -3.59 2.71 10.55
C TYR A 91 -4.02 1.96 11.83
N ASP A 92 -3.50 2.33 13.00
CA ASP A 92 -3.98 1.78 14.27
C ASP A 92 -5.48 2.03 14.45
N SER A 93 -5.96 3.25 14.12
CA SER A 93 -7.38 3.59 14.15
C SER A 93 -8.20 2.74 13.16
N CYS A 94 -7.69 2.52 11.94
CA CYS A 94 -8.33 1.62 10.98
C CYS A 94 -8.55 0.23 11.59
N LEU A 95 -7.50 -0.36 12.17
CA LEU A 95 -7.54 -1.71 12.75
C LEU A 95 -8.37 -1.82 14.03
N VAL A 96 -8.65 -0.71 14.71
CA VAL A 96 -9.64 -0.67 15.82
C VAL A 96 -11.05 -0.88 15.28
N TYR A 97 -11.41 -0.28 14.13
CA TYR A 97 -12.74 -0.41 13.54
C TYR A 97 -12.90 -1.69 12.70
N ASN A 98 -11.85 -2.10 12.01
CA ASN A 98 -11.82 -3.33 11.22
C ASN A 98 -10.46 -4.03 11.35
N PRO A 99 -10.28 -4.93 12.33
CA PRO A 99 -9.02 -5.65 12.54
C PRO A 99 -8.57 -6.50 11.35
N GLU A 100 -9.50 -6.88 10.46
CA GLU A 100 -9.28 -7.72 9.28
C GLU A 100 -9.24 -6.91 7.98
N ASN A 101 -9.05 -5.59 8.03
CA ASN A 101 -8.88 -4.77 6.83
C ASN A 101 -7.54 -5.12 6.15
N VAL A 102 -7.61 -6.01 5.14
CA VAL A 102 -6.43 -6.60 4.49
C VAL A 102 -5.56 -5.54 3.83
N GLY A 103 -6.16 -4.53 3.18
CA GLY A 103 -5.42 -3.42 2.57
C GLY A 103 -4.66 -2.60 3.60
N CYS A 104 -5.32 -2.26 4.72
CA CYS A 104 -4.68 -1.56 5.84
C CYS A 104 -3.53 -2.38 6.44
N LEU A 105 -3.74 -3.67 6.70
CA LEU A 105 -2.71 -4.57 7.23
C LEU A 105 -1.48 -4.59 6.32
N ASN A 106 -1.68 -4.70 5.00
CA ASN A 106 -0.58 -4.69 4.03
C ASN A 106 0.20 -3.38 4.04
N ASN A 107 -0.51 -2.25 3.90
CA ASN A 107 0.14 -0.94 3.77
C ASN A 107 0.86 -0.56 5.06
N TYR A 108 0.23 -0.80 6.20
CA TYR A 108 0.86 -0.56 7.50
C TYR A 108 2.13 -1.40 7.69
N ALA A 109 2.06 -2.72 7.41
CA ALA A 109 3.21 -3.62 7.49
C ALA A 109 4.35 -3.17 6.58
N TYR A 110 4.04 -2.79 5.33
CA TYR A 110 5.01 -2.29 4.37
C TYR A 110 5.72 -1.03 4.89
N TYR A 111 4.96 -0.02 5.34
CA TYR A 111 5.55 1.22 5.82
C TYR A 111 6.35 1.06 7.12
N LEU A 112 5.93 0.16 8.03
CA LEU A 112 6.75 -0.21 9.19
C LEU A 112 8.09 -0.81 8.75
N SER A 113 8.09 -1.64 7.71
CA SER A 113 9.31 -2.26 7.19
C SER A 113 10.28 -1.24 6.59
N LEU A 114 9.76 -0.24 5.87
CA LEU A 114 10.57 0.86 5.33
C LEU A 114 11.23 1.70 6.44
N GLU A 115 10.52 1.89 7.56
CA GLU A 115 11.05 2.60 8.73
C GLU A 115 11.87 1.71 9.68
N LYS A 116 11.98 0.41 9.37
CA LYS A 116 12.60 -0.61 10.23
C LYS A 116 12.08 -0.59 11.67
N LYS A 117 10.78 -0.27 11.82
CA LYS A 117 10.06 -0.22 13.10
C LYS A 117 9.17 -1.44 13.26
N ASP A 118 9.07 -1.95 14.48
CA ASP A 118 8.15 -3.02 14.87
C ASP A 118 8.03 -4.16 13.84
N LEU A 119 9.19 -4.65 13.36
CA LEU A 119 9.27 -5.64 12.27
C LEU A 119 8.55 -6.94 12.58
N ASP A 120 8.41 -7.32 13.86
CA ASP A 120 7.62 -8.50 14.25
C ASP A 120 6.12 -8.25 14.03
N LYS A 121 5.62 -7.06 14.41
CA LYS A 121 4.24 -6.64 14.11
C LYS A 121 4.00 -6.57 12.60
N ALA A 122 4.96 -6.02 11.84
CA ALA A 122 4.89 -5.96 10.38
C ALA A 122 4.80 -7.35 9.75
N GLU A 123 5.64 -8.30 10.19
CA GLU A 123 5.63 -9.69 9.71
C GLU A 123 4.29 -10.36 10.01
N GLU A 124 3.76 -10.21 11.24
CA GLU A 124 2.46 -10.78 11.63
C GLU A 124 1.31 -10.23 10.76
N MET A 125 1.22 -8.91 10.62
CA MET A 125 0.18 -8.27 9.80
C MET A 125 0.26 -8.71 8.34
N SER A 126 1.46 -8.69 7.75
CA SER A 126 1.64 -9.10 6.35
C SER A 126 1.41 -10.60 6.16
N HIS A 127 1.74 -11.45 7.15
CA HIS A 127 1.36 -12.86 7.10
C HIS A 127 -0.15 -13.06 7.03
N ARG A 128 -0.93 -12.28 7.80
CA ARG A 128 -2.40 -12.32 7.74
C ARG A 128 -2.91 -11.98 6.35
N THR A 129 -2.27 -11.05 5.64
CA THR A 129 -2.70 -10.67 4.27
C THR A 129 -2.52 -11.80 3.28
N ILE A 130 -1.39 -12.53 3.33
CA ILE A 130 -1.14 -13.67 2.43
C ILE A 130 -1.97 -14.91 2.79
N VAL A 131 -2.46 -15.01 4.03
CA VAL A 131 -3.44 -16.06 4.42
C VAL A 131 -4.82 -15.70 3.90
N ALA A 132 -5.23 -14.44 3.98
CA ALA A 132 -6.52 -13.98 3.48
C ALA A 132 -6.61 -14.05 1.94
N GLU A 133 -5.56 -13.64 1.24
CA GLU A 133 -5.48 -13.62 -0.22
C GLU A 133 -4.19 -14.26 -0.73
N PRO A 134 -4.10 -15.60 -0.76
CA PRO A 134 -2.85 -16.34 -1.06
C PRO A 134 -2.32 -16.14 -2.48
N GLY A 135 -3.13 -15.66 -3.40
CA GLY A 135 -2.76 -15.37 -4.80
C GLY A 135 -2.40 -13.91 -5.08
N ASN A 136 -2.56 -13.01 -4.10
CA ASN A 136 -2.31 -11.60 -4.29
C ASN A 136 -0.80 -11.30 -4.29
N LYS A 137 -0.26 -11.01 -5.47
CA LYS A 137 1.17 -10.78 -5.68
C LYS A 137 1.71 -9.59 -4.87
N THR A 138 0.92 -8.54 -4.71
CA THR A 138 1.30 -7.35 -3.91
C THR A 138 1.51 -7.73 -2.44
N TYR A 139 0.62 -8.56 -1.89
CA TYR A 139 0.74 -8.99 -0.49
C TYR A 139 1.89 -9.96 -0.29
N ILE A 140 2.13 -10.85 -1.27
CA ILE A 140 3.27 -11.77 -1.22
C ILE A 140 4.59 -11.00 -1.33
N ASP A 141 4.68 -9.98 -2.20
CA ASP A 141 5.86 -9.11 -2.29
C ASP A 141 6.13 -8.38 -0.97
N THR A 142 5.11 -7.75 -0.39
CA THR A 142 5.25 -7.08 0.92
C THR A 142 5.78 -8.05 1.99
N TYR A 143 5.25 -9.26 2.05
CA TYR A 143 5.72 -10.28 3.01
C TYR A 143 7.17 -10.69 2.75
N ALA A 144 7.53 -10.95 1.48
CA ALA A 144 8.90 -11.27 1.08
C ALA A 144 9.86 -10.13 1.43
N TRP A 145 9.46 -8.88 1.20
CA TRP A 145 10.26 -7.71 1.54
C TRP A 145 10.49 -7.58 3.05
N ILE A 146 9.45 -7.77 3.88
CA ILE A 146 9.59 -7.76 5.34
C ILE A 146 10.54 -8.84 5.83
N LEU A 147 10.44 -10.06 5.29
CA LEU A 147 11.39 -11.14 5.59
C LEU A 147 12.83 -10.77 5.20
N PHE A 148 12.99 -10.11 4.04
CA PHE A 148 14.29 -9.60 3.59
C PHE A 148 14.86 -8.57 4.58
N ILE A 149 14.09 -7.58 5.00
CA ILE A 149 14.51 -6.57 5.99
C ILE A 149 14.89 -7.21 7.33
N LYS A 150 14.23 -8.31 7.70
CA LYS A 150 14.55 -9.11 8.90
C LYS A 150 15.77 -10.03 8.72
N GLY A 151 16.42 -10.04 7.55
CA GLY A 151 17.57 -10.89 7.25
C GLY A 151 17.22 -12.36 6.96
N LYS A 152 15.95 -12.71 6.82
CA LYS A 152 15.46 -14.06 6.48
C LYS A 152 15.49 -14.28 4.96
N TYR A 153 16.67 -14.13 4.34
CA TYR A 153 16.81 -14.04 2.88
C TYR A 153 16.31 -15.30 2.13
N ALA A 154 16.55 -16.48 2.65
CA ALA A 154 16.11 -17.73 2.01
C ALA A 154 14.58 -17.86 2.00
N GLU A 155 13.92 -17.45 3.10
CA GLU A 155 12.46 -17.43 3.17
C GLU A 155 11.89 -16.33 2.25
N ALA A 156 12.49 -15.14 2.26
CA ALA A 156 12.12 -14.05 1.36
C ALA A 156 12.14 -14.48 -0.10
N LYS A 157 13.21 -15.21 -0.50
CA LYS A 157 13.33 -15.73 -1.86
C LYS A 157 12.21 -16.73 -2.21
N LEU A 158 11.85 -17.61 -1.29
CA LEU A 158 10.77 -18.58 -1.50
C LEU A 158 9.43 -17.88 -1.83
N TYR A 159 9.10 -16.80 -1.12
CA TYR A 159 7.87 -16.03 -1.39
C TYR A 159 8.01 -15.19 -2.66
N MET A 160 9.17 -14.55 -2.88
CA MET A 160 9.42 -13.80 -4.11
C MET A 160 9.33 -14.68 -5.35
N ASP A 161 9.84 -15.90 -5.31
CA ASP A 161 9.71 -16.85 -6.42
C ASP A 161 8.25 -17.12 -6.77
N ARG A 162 7.32 -17.11 -5.82
CA ARG A 162 5.87 -17.24 -6.07
C ARG A 162 5.29 -16.03 -6.81
N VAL A 163 5.80 -14.82 -6.56
CA VAL A 163 5.41 -13.60 -7.28
C VAL A 163 5.86 -13.68 -8.74
N LEU A 164 7.06 -14.23 -8.96
CA LEU A 164 7.72 -14.25 -10.26
C LEU A 164 7.30 -15.45 -11.13
N VAL A 165 6.85 -16.58 -10.52
CA VAL A 165 6.36 -17.76 -11.24
C VAL A 165 4.95 -17.49 -11.75
N GLY A 166 4.83 -17.43 -13.05
CA GLY A 166 3.55 -17.43 -13.74
C GLY A 166 3.41 -16.41 -14.85
N ASP A 167 4.11 -15.28 -14.84
CA ASP A 167 3.79 -14.26 -15.83
C ASP A 167 4.90 -13.25 -16.18
N ILE A 168 6.05 -13.73 -16.60
CA ILE A 168 6.83 -12.93 -17.55
C ILE A 168 6.13 -13.07 -18.91
N GLY A 169 5.09 -12.25 -19.14
CA GLY A 169 4.42 -12.18 -20.43
C GLY A 169 2.89 -12.33 -20.47
N LYS A 170 2.18 -12.35 -19.34
CA LYS A 170 0.71 -12.34 -19.28
C LYS A 170 0.18 -11.27 -18.32
N ASP A 171 -0.87 -10.63 -18.69
CA ASP A 171 -1.68 -9.49 -18.24
C ASP A 171 -1.58 -8.90 -16.80
N GLU A 172 -0.88 -9.50 -15.85
CA GLU A 172 -0.54 -8.88 -14.56
C GLU A 172 0.96 -8.60 -14.50
N GLU A 173 1.38 -7.53 -15.09
CA GLU A 173 2.76 -7.09 -15.09
C GLU A 173 3.23 -6.71 -13.67
N VAL A 174 4.27 -7.39 -13.20
CA VAL A 174 4.98 -7.07 -11.95
C VAL A 174 5.60 -5.67 -12.06
N SER A 175 5.46 -4.81 -11.03
CA SER A 175 6.00 -3.44 -11.05
C SER A 175 7.53 -3.39 -11.05
N GLY A 176 8.10 -2.22 -11.39
CA GLY A 176 9.54 -2.01 -11.33
C GLY A 176 10.10 -2.20 -9.92
N GLY A 177 9.39 -1.73 -8.90
CA GLY A 177 9.75 -1.89 -7.50
C GLY A 177 9.80 -3.34 -7.06
N VAL A 178 8.80 -4.14 -7.42
CA VAL A 178 8.78 -5.58 -7.11
C VAL A 178 9.95 -6.31 -7.79
N LEU A 179 10.28 -5.94 -9.03
CA LEU A 179 11.44 -6.50 -9.72
C LEU A 179 12.76 -6.07 -9.04
N GLU A 180 12.83 -4.86 -8.50
CA GLU A 180 14.00 -4.43 -7.72
C GLU A 180 14.11 -5.19 -6.40
N HIS A 181 12.98 -5.40 -5.66
CA HIS A 181 12.96 -6.26 -4.48
C HIS A 181 13.45 -7.67 -4.80
N ALA A 182 13.01 -8.25 -5.92
CA ALA A 182 13.49 -9.55 -6.37
C ALA A 182 15.01 -9.55 -6.55
N GLY A 183 15.56 -8.56 -7.24
CA GLY A 183 16.99 -8.42 -7.43
C GLY A 183 17.76 -8.31 -6.11
N ASP A 184 17.25 -7.54 -5.16
CA ASP A 184 17.85 -7.35 -3.83
C ASP A 184 17.86 -8.68 -3.03
N ILE A 185 16.75 -9.40 -3.04
CA ILE A 185 16.61 -10.71 -2.37
C ILE A 185 17.56 -11.74 -2.98
N TYR A 186 17.61 -11.83 -4.32
CA TYR A 186 18.50 -12.75 -5.02
C TYR A 186 19.98 -12.46 -4.74
N ALA A 187 20.36 -11.18 -4.71
CA ALA A 187 21.73 -10.75 -4.37
C ALA A 187 22.14 -11.21 -2.96
N GLN A 188 21.26 -11.06 -1.97
CA GLN A 188 21.53 -11.47 -0.60
C GLN A 188 21.52 -13.00 -0.42
N CYS A 189 20.87 -13.73 -1.33
CA CYS A 189 20.97 -15.19 -1.41
C CYS A 189 22.22 -15.69 -2.16
N GLY A 190 23.09 -14.78 -2.65
CA GLY A 190 24.31 -15.14 -3.39
C GLY A 190 24.08 -15.41 -4.88
N ASP A 191 22.86 -15.32 -5.38
CA ASP A 191 22.53 -15.48 -6.81
C ASP A 191 22.65 -14.13 -7.52
N MET A 192 23.87 -13.76 -7.86
CA MET A 192 24.14 -12.47 -8.51
C MET A 192 23.68 -12.44 -9.97
N GLU A 193 23.60 -13.60 -10.63
CA GLU A 193 23.08 -13.68 -12.00
C GLU A 193 21.58 -13.36 -12.03
N GLY A 194 20.81 -14.00 -11.16
CA GLY A 194 19.40 -13.72 -10.95
C GLY A 194 19.17 -12.27 -10.53
N ALA A 195 19.96 -11.75 -9.58
CA ALA A 195 19.88 -10.37 -9.13
C ALA A 195 20.03 -9.37 -10.29
N LEU A 196 21.08 -9.53 -11.10
CA LEU A 196 21.33 -8.65 -12.26
C LEU A 196 20.22 -8.75 -13.31
N LYS A 197 19.64 -9.92 -13.51
CA LYS A 197 18.49 -10.12 -14.40
C LYS A 197 17.31 -9.24 -13.94
N TYR A 198 16.89 -9.37 -12.68
CA TYR A 198 15.73 -8.66 -12.16
C TYR A 198 15.96 -7.15 -12.03
N TRP A 199 17.15 -6.71 -11.58
CA TRP A 199 17.48 -5.27 -11.56
C TRP A 199 17.46 -4.63 -12.96
N LYS A 200 17.90 -5.33 -14.00
CA LYS A 200 17.83 -4.81 -15.38
C LYS A 200 16.37 -4.72 -15.85
N MET A 201 15.57 -5.74 -15.58
CA MET A 201 14.13 -5.72 -15.88
C MET A 201 13.43 -4.56 -15.14
N ALA A 202 13.77 -4.35 -13.85
CA ALA A 202 13.28 -3.20 -13.07
C ALA A 202 13.67 -1.87 -13.72
N GLN A 203 14.92 -1.74 -14.18
CA GLN A 203 15.41 -0.53 -14.85
C GLN A 203 14.70 -0.26 -16.17
N GLU A 204 14.43 -1.30 -16.96
CA GLU A 204 13.72 -1.18 -18.24
C GLU A 204 12.25 -0.79 -18.02
N LYS A 205 11.62 -1.34 -16.99
CA LYS A 205 10.23 -1.04 -16.64
C LYS A 205 10.08 0.37 -16.04
N GLY A 206 11.01 0.79 -15.20
CA GLY A 206 10.95 2.08 -14.51
C GLY A 206 9.84 2.16 -13.47
N GLY A 207 9.31 3.36 -13.25
CA GLY A 207 8.24 3.61 -12.27
C GLY A 207 8.76 3.79 -10.86
N ASP A 208 8.38 2.92 -9.95
CA ASP A 208 8.63 2.93 -8.51
C ASP A 208 10.00 2.37 -8.07
N VAL A 209 11.00 2.40 -8.96
CA VAL A 209 12.35 1.91 -8.66
C VAL A 209 13.17 2.92 -7.86
N SER A 210 14.11 2.40 -7.05
CA SER A 210 14.98 3.21 -6.21
C SER A 210 16.01 4.03 -7.00
N ARG A 211 16.49 5.09 -6.39
CA ARG A 211 17.59 5.92 -6.95
C ARG A 211 18.91 5.13 -7.03
N LEU A 212 19.05 4.07 -6.25
CA LEU A 212 20.24 3.24 -6.17
C LEU A 212 20.27 2.10 -7.18
N LEU A 213 19.18 1.80 -7.89
CA LEU A 213 19.08 0.68 -8.83
C LEU A 213 20.24 0.65 -9.84
N LYS A 214 20.52 1.79 -10.50
CA LYS A 214 21.65 1.88 -11.44
C LYS A 214 22.99 1.54 -10.81
N LYS A 215 23.18 1.98 -9.55
CA LYS A 215 24.42 1.71 -8.80
C LYS A 215 24.53 0.24 -8.39
N LYS A 216 23.41 -0.40 -7.97
CA LYS A 216 23.34 -1.85 -7.70
C LYS A 216 23.79 -2.66 -8.93
N ILE A 217 23.28 -2.33 -10.12
CA ILE A 217 23.64 -2.99 -11.39
C ILE A 217 25.12 -2.80 -11.70
N GLN A 218 25.64 -1.56 -11.63
CA GLN A 218 27.03 -1.26 -11.95
C GLN A 218 28.03 -1.95 -11.01
N MET A 219 27.72 -1.93 -9.71
CA MET A 219 28.58 -2.49 -8.68
C MET A 219 28.37 -3.98 -8.46
N LYS A 220 27.35 -4.57 -9.11
CA LYS A 220 26.96 -5.98 -8.95
C LYS A 220 26.84 -6.39 -7.48
N LYS A 221 26.14 -5.58 -6.68
CA LYS A 221 25.89 -5.86 -5.27
C LYS A 221 24.66 -5.11 -4.77
N TYR A 222 24.03 -5.66 -3.73
CA TYR A 222 23.00 -4.95 -2.97
C TYR A 222 23.60 -3.69 -2.32
N ILE A 223 22.85 -2.62 -2.37
CA ILE A 223 23.18 -1.35 -1.71
C ILE A 223 21.93 -0.90 -0.98
N GLU A 224 22.04 -0.75 0.33
CA GLU A 224 20.95 -0.29 1.19
C GLU A 224 20.72 1.22 1.00
N GLU A 225 19.45 1.64 1.05
CA GLU A 225 19.05 3.04 1.03
C GLU A 225 19.23 3.71 2.41
#